data_fd6795a08e437f39a79f53e2177cdeec
#
_entry.id   fd6795a08e437f39a79f53e2177cdeec
#
_cell.length_a   1.000
_cell.length_b   1.000
_cell.length_c   1.000
_cell.angle_alpha   90.00
_cell.angle_beta   90.00
_cell.angle_gamma   90.00
#
_symmetry.space_group_name_H-M   'P 1'
#
loop_
_entity.id
_entity.type
_entity.pdbx_description
1 polymer ?
#
loop_
_entity_poly.entity_id
_entity_poly.type
_entity_poly.pdbx_seq_one_letter_code
_entity_poly.pdbx_strand_id
1 'polypeptide(L)'
;INPVKEIIGKCHSRGVAVLVDGAQGVVHCNVDVQDLDCDFYVFSGHKMYAATGTGVLYGKKKWLEAMPPYMGGGEMVGTVTFAQTTYAPLPMKFEAGTQNFVSTATLKPAVEFFNLLNNNELKQYEANIRDYLLDVLLHDERIRLYGVPRGTNEEKIPLFSFSVAGVHHEDLALILDKMGIAVRSGQMCAEPLMNRFGVTGMLRVSFAPYN
;
A
#
# COMPACT_ATOMS: atom_id res chain seq x y z
N ILE A 1 -11.40 -1.15 3.32
CA ILE A 1 -10.82 -1.03 1.95
C ILE A 1 -11.66 -0.04 1.15
N ASN A 2 -11.02 0.77 0.31
CA ASN A 2 -11.72 1.74 -0.52
C ASN A 2 -12.41 1.05 -1.72
N PRO A 3 -13.58 1.51 -2.16
CA PRO A 3 -14.29 0.94 -3.33
C PRO A 3 -13.64 1.41 -4.65
N VAL A 4 -12.39 0.96 -4.89
CA VAL A 4 -11.52 1.47 -5.95
C VAL A 4 -12.13 1.28 -7.34
N LYS A 5 -12.70 0.11 -7.62
CA LYS A 5 -13.33 -0.21 -8.91
C LYS A 5 -14.51 0.74 -9.24
N GLU A 6 -15.32 1.05 -8.22
CA GLU A 6 -16.44 2.01 -8.38
C GLU A 6 -15.92 3.43 -8.64
N ILE A 7 -14.87 3.84 -7.93
CA ILE A 7 -14.23 5.15 -8.12
C ILE A 7 -13.68 5.26 -9.53
N ILE A 8 -12.96 4.22 -10.02
CA ILE A 8 -12.44 4.18 -11.38
C ILE A 8 -13.55 4.34 -12.40
N GLY A 9 -14.65 3.58 -12.28
CA GLY A 9 -15.79 3.68 -13.20
C GLY A 9 -16.41 5.08 -13.23
N LYS A 10 -16.54 5.72 -12.08
CA LYS A 10 -17.03 7.11 -11.98
C LYS A 10 -16.08 8.12 -12.61
N CYS A 11 -14.78 7.94 -12.49
CA CYS A 11 -13.78 8.79 -13.13
C CYS A 11 -13.79 8.60 -14.65
N HIS A 12 -13.77 7.36 -15.11
CA HIS A 12 -13.77 7.03 -16.53
C HIS A 12 -15.02 7.53 -17.24
N SER A 13 -16.19 7.51 -16.59
CA SER A 13 -17.42 8.08 -17.17
C SER A 13 -17.34 9.59 -17.44
N ARG A 14 -16.31 10.25 -16.88
CA ARG A 14 -16.02 11.68 -17.10
C ARG A 14 -14.71 11.91 -17.87
N GLY A 15 -14.11 10.88 -18.42
CA GLY A 15 -12.84 10.96 -19.17
C GLY A 15 -11.61 11.23 -18.29
N VAL A 16 -11.69 10.95 -17.00
CA VAL A 16 -10.60 11.18 -16.04
C VAL A 16 -9.80 9.88 -15.84
N ALA A 17 -8.49 9.95 -16.09
CA ALA A 17 -7.56 8.85 -15.82
C ALA A 17 -7.35 8.64 -14.31
N VAL A 18 -7.13 7.39 -13.88
CA VAL A 18 -6.99 7.04 -12.48
C VAL A 18 -5.66 6.32 -12.21
N LEU A 19 -4.87 6.89 -11.31
CA LEU A 19 -3.73 6.22 -10.69
C LEU A 19 -4.14 5.70 -9.32
N VAL A 20 -3.91 4.41 -9.09
CA VAL A 20 -4.13 3.76 -7.79
C VAL A 20 -2.81 3.62 -7.06
N ASP A 21 -2.70 4.23 -5.88
CA ASP A 21 -1.65 3.87 -4.92
C ASP A 21 -2.02 2.54 -4.26
N GLY A 22 -1.39 1.48 -4.74
CA GLY A 22 -1.59 0.12 -4.28
C GLY A 22 -0.54 -0.35 -3.27
N ALA A 23 0.20 0.56 -2.63
CA ALA A 23 1.31 0.21 -1.75
C ALA A 23 0.93 -0.75 -0.60
N GLN A 24 -0.31 -0.69 -0.13
CA GLN A 24 -0.86 -1.67 0.82
C GLN A 24 -1.76 -2.69 0.12
N GLY A 25 -2.45 -2.27 -0.94
CA GLY A 25 -3.39 -3.14 -1.67
C GLY A 25 -2.73 -4.38 -2.26
N VAL A 26 -1.52 -4.26 -2.77
CA VAL A 26 -0.79 -5.37 -3.42
C VAL A 26 -0.56 -6.58 -2.51
N VAL A 27 -0.50 -6.38 -1.19
CA VAL A 27 -0.27 -7.46 -0.22
C VAL A 27 -1.57 -8.04 0.34
N HIS A 28 -2.60 -7.20 0.50
CA HIS A 28 -3.82 -7.57 1.21
C HIS A 28 -4.99 -7.90 0.28
N CYS A 29 -4.90 -7.56 -1.01
CA CYS A 29 -5.96 -7.76 -1.98
C CYS A 29 -5.46 -8.59 -3.17
N ASN A 30 -6.33 -9.39 -3.76
CA ASN A 30 -6.06 -9.95 -5.08
C ASN A 30 -6.19 -8.83 -6.11
N VAL A 31 -5.04 -8.31 -6.57
CA VAL A 31 -5.01 -7.22 -7.53
C VAL A 31 -4.91 -7.76 -8.94
N ASP A 32 -5.95 -7.54 -9.73
CA ASP A 32 -5.94 -7.70 -11.18
C ASP A 32 -6.15 -6.31 -11.80
N VAL A 33 -5.10 -5.77 -12.42
CA VAL A 33 -5.14 -4.43 -13.01
C VAL A 33 -6.04 -4.35 -14.24
N GLN A 34 -6.31 -5.48 -14.91
CA GLN A 34 -7.25 -5.56 -16.02
C GLN A 34 -8.69 -5.52 -15.51
N ASP A 35 -9.00 -6.29 -14.46
CA ASP A 35 -10.33 -6.27 -13.83
C ASP A 35 -10.62 -4.92 -13.15
N LEU A 36 -9.62 -4.31 -12.50
CA LEU A 36 -9.75 -2.96 -11.94
C LEU A 36 -9.94 -1.89 -13.02
N ASP A 37 -9.38 -2.12 -14.21
CA ASP A 37 -9.35 -1.16 -15.32
C ASP A 37 -8.70 0.18 -14.96
N CYS A 38 -7.78 0.22 -13.97
CA CYS A 38 -7.05 1.43 -13.62
C CYS A 38 -6.08 1.83 -14.75
N ASP A 39 -5.84 3.13 -14.90
CA ASP A 39 -4.89 3.62 -15.90
C ASP A 39 -3.44 3.46 -15.44
N PHE A 40 -3.21 3.60 -14.13
CA PHE A 40 -1.94 3.36 -13.47
C PHE A 40 -2.15 2.66 -12.14
N TYR A 41 -1.18 1.82 -11.75
CA TYR A 41 -1.10 1.20 -10.43
C TYR A 41 0.34 1.23 -9.93
N VAL A 42 0.57 1.71 -8.71
CA VAL A 42 1.93 1.84 -8.17
C VAL A 42 2.05 1.19 -6.80
N PHE A 43 3.19 0.54 -6.55
CA PHE A 43 3.50 0.02 -5.23
C PHE A 43 5.01 -0.05 -4.97
N SER A 44 5.39 -0.09 -3.69
CA SER A 44 6.76 -0.23 -3.23
C SER A 44 7.11 -1.68 -2.93
N GLY A 45 8.25 -2.15 -3.41
CA GLY A 45 8.67 -3.54 -3.24
C GLY A 45 8.84 -3.97 -1.78
N HIS A 46 9.36 -3.09 -0.92
CA HIS A 46 9.57 -3.42 0.50
C HIS A 46 8.28 -3.68 1.29
N LYS A 47 7.13 -3.20 0.82
CA LYS A 47 5.83 -3.53 1.41
C LYS A 47 5.28 -4.87 0.93
N MET A 48 5.88 -5.43 -0.12
CA MET A 48 5.58 -6.76 -0.67
C MET A 48 6.75 -7.73 -0.47
N TYR A 49 7.39 -7.68 0.70
CA TYR A 49 8.48 -8.58 1.12
C TYR A 49 9.78 -8.50 0.30
N ALA A 50 9.91 -7.58 -0.66
CA ALA A 50 11.14 -7.32 -1.40
C ALA A 50 12.06 -6.35 -0.65
N ALA A 51 13.28 -6.15 -1.15
CA ALA A 51 14.22 -5.18 -0.59
C ALA A 51 13.70 -3.73 -0.76
N THR A 52 14.26 -2.83 0.06
CA THR A 52 14.05 -1.38 -0.09
C THR A 52 14.65 -0.85 -1.39
N GLY A 53 14.20 0.33 -1.83
CA GLY A 53 14.77 1.02 -3.00
C GLY A 53 14.27 0.51 -4.36
N THR A 54 13.24 -0.35 -4.38
CA THR A 54 12.56 -0.78 -5.61
C THR A 54 11.05 -0.66 -5.47
N GLY A 55 10.38 -0.54 -6.61
CA GLY A 55 8.93 -0.49 -6.72
C GLY A 55 8.51 -0.74 -8.16
N VAL A 56 7.22 -0.80 -8.38
CA VAL A 56 6.63 -1.08 -9.69
C VAL A 56 5.57 -0.03 -10.01
N LEU A 57 5.63 0.52 -11.21
CA LEU A 57 4.55 1.29 -11.82
C LEU A 57 4.00 0.51 -13.02
N TYR A 58 2.76 0.06 -12.89
CA TYR A 58 1.97 -0.37 -14.05
C TYR A 58 1.30 0.83 -14.70
N GLY A 59 1.24 0.85 -16.02
CA GLY A 59 0.47 1.84 -16.77
C GLY A 59 -0.12 1.24 -18.04
N LYS A 60 -1.34 1.65 -18.40
CA LYS A 60 -1.91 1.30 -19.70
C LYS A 60 -1.03 1.82 -20.83
N LYS A 61 -0.73 0.99 -21.81
CA LYS A 61 0.17 1.29 -22.94
C LYS A 61 -0.12 2.64 -23.58
N LYS A 62 -1.40 2.96 -23.83
CA LYS A 62 -1.80 4.25 -24.44
C LYS A 62 -1.29 5.47 -23.69
N TRP A 63 -1.25 5.40 -22.35
CA TRP A 63 -0.76 6.50 -21.50
C TRP A 63 0.77 6.54 -21.49
N LEU A 64 1.41 5.38 -21.34
CA LEU A 64 2.87 5.30 -21.35
C LEU A 64 3.47 5.74 -22.69
N GLU A 65 2.81 5.48 -23.81
CA GLU A 65 3.23 5.97 -25.14
C GLU A 65 3.09 7.48 -25.25
N ALA A 66 1.99 8.03 -24.75
CA ALA A 66 1.69 9.47 -24.85
C ALA A 66 2.54 10.34 -23.89
N MET A 67 2.91 9.80 -22.73
CA MET A 67 3.69 10.55 -21.72
C MET A 67 5.13 10.77 -22.18
N PRO A 68 5.74 11.94 -21.89
CA PRO A 68 7.19 12.10 -21.99
C PRO A 68 7.89 11.25 -20.92
N PRO A 69 9.18 10.90 -21.13
CA PRO A 69 9.95 10.25 -20.06
C PRO A 69 10.09 11.21 -18.87
N TYR A 70 10.13 10.65 -17.66
CA TYR A 70 10.27 11.43 -16.43
C TYR A 70 11.71 11.90 -16.19
N MET A 71 12.68 11.06 -16.53
CA MET A 71 14.11 11.34 -16.39
C MET A 71 14.82 11.00 -17.69
N GLY A 72 15.93 11.67 -17.96
CA GLY A 72 16.86 11.35 -19.06
C GLY A 72 18.09 10.62 -18.54
N GLY A 73 18.66 9.74 -19.36
CA GLY A 73 19.89 9.00 -19.02
C GLY A 73 20.25 7.97 -20.07
N GLY A 74 21.23 7.15 -19.79
CA GLY A 74 21.59 5.99 -20.62
C GLY A 74 20.43 4.99 -20.70
N GLU A 75 20.51 4.09 -21.65
CA GLU A 75 19.57 2.96 -21.91
C GLU A 75 18.16 3.37 -22.37
N MET A 76 17.63 4.54 -21.95
CA MET A 76 16.28 4.99 -22.27
C MET A 76 16.17 5.85 -23.52
N VAL A 77 17.30 6.19 -24.16
CA VAL A 77 17.37 7.01 -25.39
C VAL A 77 17.56 6.14 -26.62
N GLY A 78 17.03 6.58 -27.77
CA GLY A 78 17.33 6.02 -29.07
C GLY A 78 18.49 6.80 -29.70
N THR A 79 18.20 7.98 -30.25
CA THR A 79 19.19 8.88 -30.87
C THR A 79 19.19 10.22 -30.15
N VAL A 80 20.37 10.79 -29.90
CA VAL A 80 20.52 12.11 -29.29
C VAL A 80 21.32 13.01 -30.23
N THR A 81 20.73 14.13 -30.60
CA THR A 81 21.38 15.19 -31.37
C THR A 81 21.08 16.54 -30.73
N PHE A 82 21.77 17.60 -31.19
CA PHE A 82 21.43 18.96 -30.73
C PHE A 82 20.02 19.40 -31.15
N ALA A 83 19.45 18.85 -32.21
CA ALA A 83 18.16 19.23 -32.75
C ALA A 83 17.01 18.33 -32.19
N GLN A 84 17.30 17.05 -31.86
CA GLN A 84 16.25 16.09 -31.50
C GLN A 84 16.80 14.96 -30.64
N THR A 85 15.96 14.51 -29.72
CA THR A 85 16.15 13.27 -28.95
C THR A 85 14.98 12.32 -29.23
N THR A 86 15.31 11.07 -29.53
CA THR A 86 14.34 9.97 -29.57
C THR A 86 14.54 9.05 -28.40
N TYR A 87 13.51 8.31 -28.02
CA TYR A 87 13.50 7.45 -26.82
C TYR A 87 13.37 5.98 -27.20
N ALA A 88 13.87 5.13 -26.33
CA ALA A 88 13.70 3.69 -26.45
C ALA A 88 12.21 3.30 -26.40
N PRO A 89 11.82 2.14 -26.94
CA PRO A 89 10.49 1.59 -26.76
C PRO A 89 10.15 1.34 -25.28
N LEU A 90 8.86 1.22 -24.98
CA LEU A 90 8.41 0.75 -23.67
C LEU A 90 8.93 -0.67 -23.37
N PRO A 91 9.29 -1.01 -22.14
CA PRO A 91 9.25 -0.16 -20.95
C PRO A 91 10.49 0.74 -20.77
N MET A 92 11.55 0.54 -21.56
CA MET A 92 12.85 1.17 -21.39
C MET A 92 12.80 2.71 -21.43
N LYS A 93 11.82 3.28 -22.11
CA LYS A 93 11.57 4.74 -22.14
C LYS A 93 11.54 5.40 -20.76
N PHE A 94 11.16 4.64 -19.70
CA PHE A 94 11.05 5.13 -18.33
C PHE A 94 12.15 4.61 -17.40
N GLU A 95 13.13 3.87 -17.93
CA GLU A 95 14.20 3.24 -17.17
C GLU A 95 15.54 3.93 -17.44
N ALA A 96 15.76 5.11 -16.83
CA ALA A 96 16.91 5.96 -17.10
C ALA A 96 18.16 5.53 -16.28
N GLY A 97 19.27 5.29 -16.97
CA GLY A 97 20.56 4.95 -16.38
C GLY A 97 20.64 3.52 -15.86
N THR A 98 21.69 3.20 -15.11
CA THR A 98 21.86 1.88 -14.50
C THR A 98 20.83 1.68 -13.41
N GLN A 99 19.96 0.70 -13.59
CA GLN A 99 18.86 0.41 -12.67
C GLN A 99 19.37 -0.23 -11.35
N ASN A 100 18.57 -0.13 -10.31
CA ASN A 100 18.82 -0.83 -9.06
C ASN A 100 18.52 -2.34 -9.20
N PHE A 101 19.32 -3.03 -10.02
CA PHE A 101 19.10 -4.44 -10.35
C PHE A 101 19.22 -5.36 -9.13
N VAL A 102 20.02 -5.00 -8.13
CA VAL A 102 20.17 -5.79 -6.90
C VAL A 102 18.84 -5.86 -6.13
N SER A 103 18.24 -4.72 -5.83
CA SER A 103 16.94 -4.69 -5.15
C SER A 103 15.81 -5.21 -6.04
N THR A 104 15.85 -4.92 -7.34
CA THR A 104 14.83 -5.40 -8.30
C THR A 104 14.82 -6.92 -8.42
N ALA A 105 16.00 -7.57 -8.35
CA ALA A 105 16.09 -9.03 -8.36
C ALA A 105 15.35 -9.69 -7.17
N THR A 106 15.16 -8.96 -6.07
CA THR A 106 14.41 -9.47 -4.90
C THR A 106 12.89 -9.50 -5.10
N LEU A 107 12.37 -8.86 -6.14
CA LEU A 107 10.92 -8.90 -6.44
C LEU A 107 10.45 -10.31 -6.80
N LYS A 108 11.28 -11.09 -7.53
CA LYS A 108 10.90 -12.45 -7.89
C LYS A 108 10.66 -13.33 -6.67
N PRO A 109 11.63 -13.55 -5.76
CA PRO A 109 11.40 -14.35 -4.57
C PRO A 109 10.30 -13.75 -3.66
N ALA A 110 10.11 -12.44 -3.64
CA ALA A 110 9.02 -11.81 -2.90
C ALA A 110 7.65 -12.20 -3.45
N VAL A 111 7.47 -12.20 -4.78
CA VAL A 111 6.23 -12.66 -5.43
C VAL A 111 6.01 -14.16 -5.18
N GLU A 112 7.06 -14.98 -5.27
CA GLU A 112 6.98 -16.41 -4.97
C GLU A 112 6.54 -16.64 -3.52
N PHE A 113 7.12 -15.93 -2.57
CA PHE A 113 6.73 -15.96 -1.16
C PHE A 113 5.28 -15.51 -0.96
N PHE A 114 4.87 -14.40 -1.56
CA PHE A 114 3.50 -13.92 -1.52
C PHE A 114 2.50 -14.95 -2.05
N ASN A 115 2.82 -15.63 -3.14
CA ASN A 115 1.97 -16.67 -3.71
C ASN A 115 1.81 -17.88 -2.78
N LEU A 116 2.84 -18.23 -2.01
CA LEU A 116 2.74 -19.26 -0.97
C LEU A 116 1.79 -18.84 0.17
N LEU A 117 1.80 -17.57 0.52
CA LEU A 117 0.95 -17.01 1.56
C LEU A 117 -0.51 -16.78 1.08
N ASN A 118 -0.73 -16.58 -0.21
CA ASN A 118 -2.04 -16.26 -0.76
C ASN A 118 -2.93 -17.53 -0.91
N ASN A 119 -3.21 -18.19 0.20
CA ASN A 119 -4.08 -19.34 0.26
C ASN A 119 -5.28 -19.12 1.20
N ASN A 120 -6.28 -19.99 1.12
CA ASN A 120 -7.51 -19.84 1.90
C ASN A 120 -7.30 -20.02 3.40
N GLU A 121 -6.36 -20.86 3.82
CA GLU A 121 -6.07 -21.11 5.24
C GLU A 121 -5.51 -19.84 5.89
N LEU A 122 -4.59 -19.18 5.21
CA LEU A 122 -4.01 -17.94 5.71
C LEU A 122 -5.03 -16.80 5.75
N LYS A 123 -5.85 -16.66 4.71
CA LYS A 123 -6.95 -15.68 4.71
C LYS A 123 -7.91 -15.89 5.85
N GLN A 124 -8.23 -17.16 6.17
CA GLN A 124 -9.08 -17.49 7.32
C GLN A 124 -8.36 -17.18 8.64
N TYR A 125 -7.08 -17.45 8.74
CA TYR A 125 -6.27 -17.11 9.90
C TYR A 125 -6.24 -15.60 10.15
N GLU A 126 -5.96 -14.79 9.13
CA GLU A 126 -6.01 -13.33 9.22
C GLU A 126 -7.40 -12.81 9.62
N ALA A 127 -8.45 -13.42 9.08
CA ALA A 127 -9.82 -13.09 9.45
C ALA A 127 -10.11 -13.40 10.93
N ASN A 128 -9.65 -14.54 11.42
CA ASN A 128 -9.81 -14.93 12.83
C ASN A 128 -9.08 -13.98 13.78
N ILE A 129 -7.83 -13.61 13.48
CA ILE A 129 -7.07 -12.63 14.27
C ILE A 129 -7.77 -11.26 14.23
N ARG A 130 -8.20 -10.83 13.06
CA ARG A 130 -8.95 -9.58 12.91
C ARG A 130 -10.18 -9.54 13.78
N ASP A 131 -11.00 -10.58 13.72
CA ASP A 131 -12.27 -10.63 14.43
C ASP A 131 -12.06 -10.75 15.94
N TYR A 132 -11.10 -11.57 16.37
CA TYR A 132 -10.72 -11.68 17.78
C TYR A 132 -10.29 -10.33 18.38
N LEU A 133 -9.35 -9.64 17.72
CA LEU A 133 -8.87 -8.37 18.25
C LEU A 133 -9.94 -7.27 18.18
N LEU A 134 -10.77 -7.29 17.15
CA LEU A 134 -11.89 -6.35 17.04
C LEU A 134 -12.87 -6.52 18.21
N ASP A 135 -13.17 -7.76 18.58
CA ASP A 135 -13.99 -8.05 19.75
C ASP A 135 -13.37 -7.50 21.03
N VAL A 136 -12.10 -7.78 21.26
CA VAL A 136 -11.38 -7.30 22.45
C VAL A 136 -11.39 -5.76 22.52
N LEU A 137 -11.07 -5.08 21.41
CA LEU A 137 -11.01 -3.62 21.37
C LEU A 137 -12.39 -2.95 21.54
N LEU A 138 -13.46 -3.59 21.09
CA LEU A 138 -14.83 -3.04 21.22
C LEU A 138 -15.47 -3.28 22.58
N HIS A 139 -14.97 -4.24 23.37
CA HIS A 139 -15.50 -4.52 24.71
C HIS A 139 -14.93 -3.63 25.81
N ASP A 140 -13.84 -2.91 25.57
CA ASP A 140 -13.26 -1.99 26.55
C ASP A 140 -13.72 -0.55 26.25
N GLU A 141 -14.57 -0.01 27.11
CA GLU A 141 -15.14 1.35 26.99
C GLU A 141 -14.07 2.46 27.02
N ARG A 142 -12.85 2.17 27.50
CA ARG A 142 -11.72 3.12 27.47
C ARG A 142 -11.12 3.24 26.08
N ILE A 143 -11.37 2.29 25.19
CA ILE A 143 -10.79 2.24 23.84
C ILE A 143 -11.72 2.92 22.85
N ARG A 144 -11.18 3.93 22.17
CA ARG A 144 -11.81 4.53 21.01
C ARG A 144 -11.13 4.01 19.74
N LEU A 145 -11.83 3.11 19.03
CA LEU A 145 -11.39 2.59 17.75
C LEU A 145 -11.71 3.60 16.63
N TYR A 146 -10.75 3.81 15.71
CA TYR A 146 -10.90 4.65 14.53
C TYR A 146 -11.03 3.81 13.26
N GLY A 147 -11.86 4.29 12.32
CA GLY A 147 -12.18 3.58 11.08
C GLY A 147 -13.50 2.84 11.16
N VAL A 148 -13.68 1.85 10.30
CA VAL A 148 -14.95 1.14 10.15
C VAL A 148 -15.04 0.05 11.22
N PRO A 149 -16.05 0.09 12.12
CA PRO A 149 -16.32 -0.98 13.06
C PRO A 149 -16.98 -2.18 12.36
N ARG A 150 -17.20 -3.27 13.10
CA ARG A 150 -17.90 -4.48 12.67
C ARG A 150 -19.22 -4.20 11.94
N GLY A 151 -19.52 -4.98 10.92
CA GLY A 151 -20.82 -5.02 10.26
C GLY A 151 -20.97 -4.18 9.00
N THR A 152 -19.94 -3.45 8.59
CA THR A 152 -19.84 -2.87 7.25
C THR A 152 -18.89 -3.70 6.41
N ASN A 153 -19.35 -4.84 6.02
CA ASN A 153 -18.75 -5.74 5.02
C ASN A 153 -17.23 -5.77 4.85
N GLU A 154 -16.73 -6.94 5.14
CA GLU A 154 -15.99 -7.74 4.18
C GLU A 154 -14.50 -7.56 4.19
N GLU A 155 -13.93 -6.37 4.30
CA GLU A 155 -12.55 -6.28 3.89
C GLU A 155 -11.71 -5.36 4.76
N LYS A 156 -11.94 -5.42 6.06
CA LYS A 156 -10.98 -4.84 6.98
C LYS A 156 -9.77 -5.75 7.07
N ILE A 157 -8.60 -5.23 6.71
CA ILE A 157 -7.34 -5.91 6.97
C ILE A 157 -7.06 -5.93 8.50
N PRO A 158 -6.23 -6.83 9.01
CA PRO A 158 -5.89 -6.92 10.42
C PRO A 158 -4.97 -5.77 10.86
N LEU A 159 -5.49 -4.53 10.73
CA LEU A 159 -4.86 -3.28 11.12
C LEU A 159 -5.86 -2.44 11.92
N PHE A 160 -5.47 -1.98 13.09
CA PHE A 160 -6.32 -1.25 14.03
C PHE A 160 -5.63 0.00 14.54
N SER A 161 -6.30 1.13 14.39
CA SER A 161 -5.86 2.41 14.97
C SER A 161 -6.82 2.81 16.08
N PHE A 162 -6.31 3.08 17.26
CA PHE A 162 -7.12 3.40 18.42
C PHE A 162 -6.41 4.34 19.40
N SER A 163 -7.18 4.90 20.31
CA SER A 163 -6.68 5.62 21.50
C SER A 163 -7.30 5.01 22.75
N VAL A 164 -6.60 5.19 23.87
CA VAL A 164 -7.10 4.77 25.20
C VAL A 164 -7.35 6.02 26.02
N ALA A 165 -8.52 6.11 26.65
CA ALA A 165 -8.90 7.26 27.45
C ALA A 165 -7.89 7.52 28.59
N GLY A 166 -7.41 8.76 28.69
CA GLY A 166 -6.46 9.17 29.71
C GLY A 166 -5.01 8.72 29.52
N VAL A 167 -4.69 8.02 28.42
CA VAL A 167 -3.33 7.55 28.14
C VAL A 167 -2.84 8.11 26.80
N HIS A 168 -1.68 8.77 26.81
CA HIS A 168 -1.06 9.24 25.58
C HIS A 168 -0.57 8.08 24.74
N HIS A 169 -0.73 8.16 23.42
CA HIS A 169 -0.39 7.07 22.50
C HIS A 169 1.10 6.68 22.54
N GLU A 170 1.99 7.62 22.82
CA GLU A 170 3.44 7.34 22.97
C GLU A 170 3.74 6.58 24.25
N ASP A 171 3.12 6.97 25.38
CA ASP A 171 3.30 6.29 26.66
C ASP A 171 2.80 4.84 26.56
N LEU A 172 1.65 4.65 25.93
CA LEU A 172 1.11 3.31 25.70
C LEU A 172 2.03 2.46 24.83
N ALA A 173 2.61 3.05 23.78
CA ALA A 173 3.58 2.36 22.93
C ALA A 173 4.84 1.94 23.71
N LEU A 174 5.36 2.81 24.58
CA LEU A 174 6.52 2.50 25.42
C LEU A 174 6.22 1.37 26.42
N ILE A 175 5.02 1.34 26.98
CA ILE A 175 4.60 0.27 27.90
C ILE A 175 4.53 -1.06 27.14
N LEU A 176 3.90 -1.09 25.96
CA LEU A 176 3.78 -2.29 25.14
C LEU A 176 5.15 -2.78 24.65
N ASP A 177 6.06 -1.87 24.28
CA ASP A 177 7.42 -2.21 23.89
C ASP A 177 8.18 -2.95 25.01
N LYS A 178 8.06 -2.49 26.26
CA LYS A 178 8.62 -3.19 27.45
C LYS A 178 8.01 -4.56 27.68
N MET A 179 6.81 -4.80 27.16
CA MET A 179 6.14 -6.11 27.22
C MET A 179 6.49 -7.00 26.02
N GLY A 180 7.35 -6.52 25.09
CA GLY A 180 7.72 -7.23 23.88
C GLY A 180 6.67 -7.13 22.76
N ILE A 181 5.74 -6.17 22.83
CA ILE A 181 4.67 -5.99 21.85
C ILE A 181 5.01 -4.80 20.96
N ALA A 182 5.40 -5.07 19.72
CA ALA A 182 5.74 -4.05 18.73
C ALA A 182 4.48 -3.38 18.16
N VAL A 183 4.38 -2.07 18.34
CA VAL A 183 3.28 -1.26 17.83
C VAL A 183 3.82 0.02 17.19
N ARG A 184 2.96 0.76 16.50
CA ARG A 184 3.31 2.08 15.99
C ARG A 184 2.46 3.14 16.67
N SER A 185 3.07 4.24 17.15
CA SER A 185 2.37 5.41 17.66
C SER A 185 2.58 6.63 16.75
N GLY A 186 1.71 7.63 16.86
CA GLY A 186 1.79 8.92 16.21
C GLY A 186 0.79 9.17 15.10
N GLN A 187 1.13 10.04 14.17
CA GLN A 187 0.22 10.55 13.14
C GLN A 187 0.08 9.62 11.91
N MET A 188 0.91 8.60 11.78
CA MET A 188 0.88 7.61 10.67
C MET A 188 0.98 8.23 9.27
N CYS A 189 1.67 9.38 9.11
CA CYS A 189 1.73 10.18 7.88
C CYS A 189 0.34 10.70 7.43
N ALA A 190 -0.58 10.90 8.37
CA ALA A 190 -1.97 11.31 8.13
C ALA A 190 -2.40 12.43 9.07
N GLU A 191 -1.58 13.46 9.23
CA GLU A 191 -1.84 14.60 10.14
C GLU A 191 -3.19 15.28 9.89
N PRO A 192 -3.63 15.53 8.63
CA PRO A 192 -4.96 16.10 8.40
C PRO A 192 -6.09 15.23 8.96
N LEU A 193 -5.92 13.91 8.95
CA LEU A 193 -6.90 12.97 9.52
C LEU A 193 -6.88 13.02 11.05
N MET A 194 -5.72 13.14 11.68
CA MET A 194 -5.59 13.33 13.14
C MET A 194 -6.30 14.60 13.58
N ASN A 195 -6.08 15.70 12.87
CA ASN A 195 -6.74 16.99 13.12
C ASN A 195 -8.27 16.87 13.00
N ARG A 196 -8.78 16.16 12.00
CA ARG A 196 -10.21 15.90 11.83
C ARG A 196 -10.80 15.11 13.01
N PHE A 197 -10.06 14.18 13.57
CA PHE A 197 -10.50 13.41 14.74
C PHE A 197 -10.24 14.12 16.08
N GLY A 198 -9.54 15.25 16.09
CA GLY A 198 -9.21 16.03 17.27
C GLY A 198 -8.19 15.32 18.18
N VAL A 199 -7.24 14.60 17.59
CA VAL A 199 -6.18 13.86 18.31
C VAL A 199 -4.80 14.24 17.80
N THR A 200 -3.78 14.12 18.65
CA THR A 200 -2.38 14.39 18.29
C THR A 200 -1.71 13.20 17.59
N GLY A 201 -2.26 12.01 17.78
CA GLY A 201 -1.79 10.76 17.23
C GLY A 201 -2.65 9.59 17.74
N MET A 202 -2.33 8.41 17.26
CA MET A 202 -3.01 7.15 17.65
C MET A 202 -1.99 6.06 17.88
N LEU A 203 -2.39 5.01 18.58
CA LEU A 203 -1.69 3.74 18.56
C LEU A 203 -2.22 2.90 17.39
N ARG A 204 -1.31 2.21 16.68
CA ARG A 204 -1.65 1.28 15.61
C ARG A 204 -1.06 -0.09 15.86
N VAL A 205 -1.92 -1.09 15.86
CA VAL A 205 -1.57 -2.51 15.84
C VAL A 205 -1.84 -3.07 14.45
N SER A 206 -0.94 -3.85 13.92
CA SER A 206 -1.09 -4.53 12.64
C SER A 206 -0.45 -5.91 12.69
N PHE A 207 -1.04 -6.84 11.98
CA PHE A 207 -0.56 -8.22 11.88
C PHE A 207 -0.12 -8.52 10.46
N ALA A 208 0.89 -9.35 10.37
CA ALA A 208 1.35 -9.96 9.13
C ALA A 208 1.01 -11.46 9.14
N PRO A 209 1.07 -12.14 8.00
CA PRO A 209 0.76 -13.56 7.89
C PRO A 209 1.60 -14.49 8.79
N TYR A 210 2.69 -13.98 9.32
CA TYR A 210 3.65 -14.73 10.15
C TYR A 210 3.57 -14.39 11.66
N ASN A 211 2.58 -13.61 12.10
CA ASN A 211 2.36 -13.34 13.54
C ASN A 211 1.53 -14.45 14.20
#